data_d9ea3cfc63d9f100c8f652022df761b0
#
_entry.id   d9ea3cfc63d9f100c8f652022df761b0
#
_cell.length_a   1.000
_cell.length_b   1.000
_cell.length_c   1.000
_cell.angle_alpha   90.00
_cell.angle_beta   90.00
_cell.angle_gamma   90.00
#
_symmetry.space_group_name_H-M   'P 1'
#
loop_
_entity.id
_entity.type
_entity.pdbx_description
1 polymer ?
#
loop_
_entity_poly.entity_id
_entity_poly.type
_entity_poly.pdbx_seq_one_letter_code
_entity_poly.pdbx_strand_id
1 'polypeptide(L)'
;MDEDTCMVDFARFFLDFAEKESCGKCVPCRLGTKQMLDILEDIVNGKGKIEDIKLLEDLSEGIISGSLCGLGQTAPNPVKTTLKYFREEYEAHIIDKKCPSKVCKELIHYWIDPELCVGCRVCLGSCPGGAITGDVKVVHVINDNLCTKCGMCYEVCPPKIDAIEIIPGSSVRVV
;
A
#
# COMPACT_ATOMS: atom_id res chain seq x y z
N MET A 1 3.17 11.14 -12.90
CA MET A 1 3.22 9.97 -12.01
C MET A 1 4.44 9.19 -12.43
N ASP A 2 5.22 8.79 -11.48
CA ASP A 2 6.46 8.04 -11.67
C ASP A 2 6.27 6.56 -11.27
N GLU A 3 7.30 5.77 -11.41
CA GLU A 3 7.30 4.33 -11.11
C GLU A 3 7.10 4.04 -9.61
N ASP A 4 7.28 5.04 -8.75
CA ASP A 4 7.10 4.93 -7.30
C ASP A 4 5.66 5.21 -6.85
N THR A 5 4.73 5.45 -7.78
CA THR A 5 3.33 5.73 -7.48
C THR A 5 2.48 4.46 -7.58
N CYS A 6 1.91 4.01 -6.46
CA CYS A 6 0.95 2.89 -6.47
C CYS A 6 -0.42 3.36 -6.98
N MET A 7 -0.91 2.77 -8.08
CA MET A 7 -2.18 3.17 -8.69
C MET A 7 -3.39 2.77 -7.85
N VAL A 8 -3.29 1.73 -7.05
CA VAL A 8 -4.35 1.30 -6.13
C VAL A 8 -4.50 2.30 -4.97
N ASP A 9 -3.37 2.70 -4.36
CA ASP A 9 -3.38 3.70 -3.29
C ASP A 9 -3.76 5.09 -3.80
N PHE A 10 -3.36 5.44 -5.02
CA PHE A 10 -3.78 6.64 -5.71
C PHE A 10 -5.31 6.69 -5.89
N ALA A 11 -5.92 5.61 -6.39
CA ALA A 11 -7.37 5.51 -6.53
C ALA A 11 -8.09 5.62 -5.18
N ARG A 12 -7.56 4.96 -4.14
CA ARG A 12 -8.04 5.04 -2.76
C ARG A 12 -8.02 6.48 -2.25
N PHE A 13 -6.91 7.19 -2.42
CA PHE A 13 -6.76 8.59 -1.98
C PHE A 13 -7.83 9.51 -2.59
N PHE A 14 -8.05 9.43 -3.91
CA PHE A 14 -9.06 10.25 -4.57
C PHE A 14 -10.49 9.88 -4.18
N LEU A 15 -10.74 8.61 -3.95
CA LEU A 15 -12.06 8.16 -3.52
C LEU A 15 -12.35 8.56 -2.06
N ASP A 16 -11.37 8.53 -1.17
CA ASP A 16 -11.45 9.03 0.21
C ASP A 16 -11.78 10.53 0.21
N PHE A 17 -11.13 11.31 -0.65
CA PHE A 17 -11.46 12.72 -0.83
C PHE A 17 -12.91 12.90 -1.31
N ALA A 18 -13.34 12.17 -2.34
CA ALA A 18 -14.70 12.28 -2.87
C ALA A 18 -15.79 11.83 -1.87
N GLU A 19 -15.49 10.84 -1.04
CA GLU A 19 -16.40 10.39 0.03
C GLU A 19 -16.62 11.49 1.07
N LYS A 20 -15.56 12.15 1.52
CA LYS A 20 -15.60 13.25 2.49
C LYS A 20 -16.31 14.49 1.96
N GLU A 21 -16.20 14.76 0.68
CA GLU A 21 -16.87 15.89 0.01
C GLU A 21 -18.32 15.57 -0.39
N SER A 22 -18.78 14.34 -0.18
CA SER A 22 -20.14 13.94 -0.51
C SER A 22 -21.16 14.66 0.39
N CYS A 23 -22.16 15.32 -0.22
CA CYS A 23 -23.26 15.92 0.53
C CYS A 23 -24.20 14.89 1.17
N GLY A 24 -24.04 13.60 0.89
CA GLY A 24 -24.81 12.49 1.46
C GLY A 24 -26.24 12.34 0.94
N LYS A 25 -26.70 13.15 -0.03
CA LYS A 25 -28.10 13.15 -0.49
C LYS A 25 -28.45 11.93 -1.34
N CYS A 26 -27.60 11.57 -2.29
CA CYS A 26 -27.82 10.41 -3.17
C CYS A 26 -27.31 9.13 -2.47
N VAL A 27 -28.19 8.14 -2.32
CA VAL A 27 -27.82 6.85 -1.70
C VAL A 27 -26.67 6.16 -2.42
N PRO A 28 -26.64 6.04 -3.77
CA PRO A 28 -25.53 5.43 -4.47
C PRO A 28 -24.20 6.15 -4.24
N CYS A 29 -24.18 7.47 -4.22
CA CYS A 29 -22.98 8.23 -3.89
C CYS A 29 -22.55 7.97 -2.43
N ARG A 30 -23.41 8.22 -1.47
CA ARG A 30 -23.09 8.11 -0.03
C ARG A 30 -22.61 6.73 0.41
N LEU A 31 -23.34 5.68 0.02
CA LEU A 31 -23.02 4.30 0.44
C LEU A 31 -22.03 3.64 -0.52
N GLY A 32 -22.16 3.90 -1.81
CA GLY A 32 -21.32 3.26 -2.81
C GLY A 32 -19.88 3.75 -2.76
N THR A 33 -19.62 5.07 -2.60
CA THR A 33 -18.24 5.58 -2.46
C THR A 33 -17.57 5.01 -1.22
N LYS A 34 -18.29 4.94 -0.10
CA LYS A 34 -17.78 4.32 1.13
C LYS A 34 -17.44 2.84 0.93
N GLN A 35 -18.35 2.07 0.36
CA GLN A 35 -18.12 0.65 0.09
C GLN A 35 -16.91 0.42 -0.83
N MET A 36 -16.78 1.25 -1.89
CA MET A 36 -15.60 1.18 -2.76
C MET A 36 -14.32 1.52 -2.00
N LEU A 37 -14.37 2.51 -1.10
CA LEU A 37 -13.22 2.90 -0.27
C LEU A 37 -12.80 1.75 0.65
N ASP A 38 -13.76 1.14 1.36
CA ASP A 38 -13.51 -0.02 2.23
C ASP A 38 -12.83 -1.17 1.45
N ILE A 39 -13.28 -1.45 0.22
CA ILE A 39 -12.67 -2.45 -0.66
C ILE A 39 -11.23 -2.08 -1.04
N LEU A 40 -10.97 -0.83 -1.42
CA LEU A 40 -9.62 -0.37 -1.76
C LEU A 40 -8.69 -0.40 -0.53
N GLU A 41 -9.19 -0.06 0.64
CA GLU A 41 -8.46 -0.19 1.90
C GLU A 41 -8.09 -1.66 2.19
N ASP A 42 -9.01 -2.58 1.98
CA ASP A 42 -8.72 -4.01 2.12
C ASP A 42 -7.67 -4.48 1.09
N ILE A 43 -7.70 -3.99 -0.14
CA ILE A 43 -6.69 -4.32 -1.17
C ILE A 43 -5.30 -3.82 -0.77
N VAL A 44 -5.15 -2.55 -0.37
CA VAL A 44 -3.84 -2.00 0.03
C VAL A 44 -3.31 -2.59 1.34
N ASN A 45 -4.20 -3.12 2.18
CA ASN A 45 -3.86 -3.84 3.42
C ASN A 45 -3.65 -5.36 3.20
N GLY A 46 -3.63 -5.84 1.95
CA GLY A 46 -3.40 -7.24 1.62
C GLY A 46 -4.57 -8.19 1.92
N LYS A 47 -5.75 -7.66 2.26
CA LYS A 47 -6.96 -8.44 2.56
C LYS A 47 -7.91 -8.58 1.36
N GLY A 48 -7.65 -7.87 0.26
CA GLY A 48 -8.44 -7.89 -0.96
C GLY A 48 -8.57 -9.29 -1.56
N LYS A 49 -9.67 -9.51 -2.27
CA LYS A 49 -10.03 -10.73 -2.97
C LYS A 49 -10.19 -10.47 -4.46
N ILE A 50 -10.04 -11.50 -5.28
CA ILE A 50 -10.12 -11.32 -6.75
C ILE A 50 -11.51 -10.85 -7.22
N GLU A 51 -12.55 -11.22 -6.49
CA GLU A 51 -13.92 -10.82 -6.77
C GLU A 51 -14.15 -9.33 -6.55
N ASP A 52 -13.30 -8.67 -5.74
CA ASP A 52 -13.39 -7.24 -5.43
C ASP A 52 -13.18 -6.37 -6.68
N ILE A 53 -12.39 -6.85 -7.64
CA ILE A 53 -12.18 -6.15 -8.92
C ILE A 53 -13.51 -5.98 -9.66
N LYS A 54 -14.27 -7.07 -9.79
CA LYS A 54 -15.57 -7.02 -10.44
C LYS A 54 -16.57 -6.17 -9.66
N LEU A 55 -16.54 -6.28 -8.33
CA LEU A 55 -17.42 -5.50 -7.46
C LEU A 55 -17.12 -3.99 -7.57
N LEU A 56 -15.85 -3.58 -7.67
CA LEU A 56 -15.47 -2.19 -7.90
C LEU A 56 -15.98 -1.66 -9.25
N GLU A 57 -15.95 -2.48 -10.31
CA GLU A 57 -16.50 -2.13 -11.61
C GLU A 57 -18.01 -1.92 -11.53
N ASP A 58 -18.75 -2.86 -10.93
CA ASP A 58 -20.21 -2.81 -10.81
C ASP A 58 -20.68 -1.66 -9.91
N LEU A 59 -20.02 -1.43 -8.77
CA LEU A 59 -20.29 -0.28 -7.89
C LEU A 59 -20.05 1.05 -8.63
N SER A 60 -18.98 1.14 -9.42
CA SER A 60 -18.67 2.34 -10.20
C SER A 60 -19.83 2.71 -11.12
N GLU A 61 -20.38 1.75 -11.84
CA GLU A 61 -21.51 1.96 -12.76
C GLU A 61 -22.79 2.35 -12.01
N GLY A 62 -23.06 1.69 -10.88
CA GLY A 62 -24.20 2.01 -10.03
C GLY A 62 -24.13 3.41 -9.43
N ILE A 63 -22.95 3.87 -9.00
CA ILE A 63 -22.75 5.21 -8.45
C ILE A 63 -22.93 6.28 -9.55
N ILE A 64 -22.32 6.07 -10.72
CA ILE A 64 -22.40 7.00 -11.84
C ILE A 64 -23.84 7.18 -12.29
N SER A 65 -24.56 6.08 -12.51
CA SER A 65 -25.94 6.11 -13.02
C SER A 65 -26.97 6.61 -12.00
N GLY A 66 -26.75 6.32 -10.71
CA GLY A 66 -27.67 6.67 -9.63
C GLY A 66 -27.41 8.02 -8.95
N SER A 67 -26.35 8.74 -9.31
CA SER A 67 -26.00 10.04 -8.71
C SER A 67 -26.55 11.21 -9.51
N LEU A 68 -27.07 12.22 -8.81
CA LEU A 68 -27.74 13.38 -9.41
C LEU A 68 -26.77 14.53 -9.79
N CYS A 69 -25.58 14.57 -9.21
CA CYS A 69 -24.64 15.67 -9.42
C CYS A 69 -23.28 15.16 -9.92
N GLY A 70 -22.47 16.10 -10.44
CA GLY A 70 -21.16 15.82 -11.01
C GLY A 70 -20.20 15.10 -10.04
N LEU A 71 -20.24 15.40 -8.72
CA LEU A 71 -19.37 14.74 -7.77
C LEU A 71 -19.61 13.22 -7.75
N GLY A 72 -20.85 12.77 -7.54
CA GLY A 72 -21.16 11.34 -7.54
C GLY A 72 -20.94 10.67 -8.89
N GLN A 73 -21.20 11.37 -9.99
CA GLN A 73 -20.98 10.83 -11.33
C GLN A 73 -19.50 10.72 -11.71
N THR A 74 -18.61 11.46 -11.05
CA THR A 74 -17.16 11.45 -11.36
C THR A 74 -16.31 10.76 -10.28
N ALA A 75 -16.83 10.63 -9.06
CA ALA A 75 -16.10 10.01 -7.94
C ALA A 75 -15.48 8.64 -8.25
N PRO A 76 -16.16 7.72 -8.99
CA PRO A 76 -15.58 6.42 -9.34
C PRO A 76 -14.55 6.47 -10.49
N ASN A 77 -14.39 7.59 -11.20
CA ASN A 77 -13.51 7.65 -12.38
C ASN A 77 -12.05 7.29 -12.11
N PRO A 78 -11.41 7.73 -11.00
CA PRO A 78 -10.05 7.29 -10.67
C PRO A 78 -9.95 5.77 -10.58
N VAL A 79 -10.91 5.12 -9.92
CA VAL A 79 -10.93 3.65 -9.78
C VAL A 79 -11.13 2.97 -11.14
N LYS A 80 -12.11 3.40 -11.93
CA LYS A 80 -12.36 2.84 -13.28
C LYS A 80 -11.13 3.00 -14.19
N THR A 81 -10.48 4.15 -14.12
CA THR A 81 -9.33 4.45 -14.97
C THR A 81 -8.12 3.61 -14.58
N THR A 82 -7.84 3.51 -13.28
CA THR A 82 -6.71 2.71 -12.79
C THR A 82 -6.95 1.21 -13.01
N LEU A 83 -8.16 0.70 -12.81
CA LEU A 83 -8.52 -0.68 -13.14
C LEU A 83 -8.36 -0.99 -14.64
N LYS A 84 -8.69 -0.03 -15.51
CA LYS A 84 -8.56 -0.21 -16.95
C LYS A 84 -7.13 -0.29 -17.44
N TYR A 85 -6.24 0.55 -16.90
CA TYR A 85 -4.87 0.71 -17.42
C TYR A 85 -3.79 0.04 -16.55
N PHE A 86 -4.08 -0.25 -15.29
CA PHE A 86 -3.14 -0.78 -14.30
C PHE A 86 -3.74 -1.98 -13.54
N ARG A 87 -4.54 -2.80 -14.25
CA ARG A 87 -5.18 -3.98 -13.66
C ARG A 87 -4.17 -4.93 -13.01
N GLU A 88 -3.01 -5.05 -13.61
CA GLU A 88 -1.91 -5.90 -13.10
C GLU A 88 -1.45 -5.50 -11.70
N GLU A 89 -1.50 -4.20 -11.36
CA GLU A 89 -1.17 -3.75 -10.00
C GLU A 89 -2.22 -4.22 -8.98
N TYR A 90 -3.51 -4.16 -9.33
CA TYR A 90 -4.57 -4.69 -8.46
C TYR A 90 -4.41 -6.19 -8.23
N GLU A 91 -4.13 -6.92 -9.30
CA GLU A 91 -3.90 -8.38 -9.23
C GLU A 91 -2.65 -8.69 -8.39
N ALA A 92 -1.57 -7.93 -8.51
CA ALA A 92 -0.37 -8.08 -7.69
C ALA A 92 -0.66 -7.84 -6.20
N HIS A 93 -1.48 -6.82 -5.85
CA HIS A 93 -1.89 -6.58 -4.46
C HIS A 93 -2.78 -7.69 -3.90
N ILE A 94 -3.68 -8.23 -4.73
CA ILE A 94 -4.67 -9.22 -4.33
C ILE A 94 -4.09 -10.64 -4.30
N ILE A 95 -3.43 -11.06 -5.38
CA ILE A 95 -2.95 -12.44 -5.58
C ILE A 95 -1.57 -12.62 -4.96
N ASP A 96 -0.61 -11.78 -5.39
CA ASP A 96 0.79 -11.92 -4.98
C ASP A 96 1.06 -11.29 -3.60
N LYS A 97 0.10 -10.55 -3.05
CA LYS A 97 0.24 -9.81 -1.79
C LYS A 97 1.49 -8.92 -1.78
N LYS A 98 1.75 -8.23 -2.89
CA LYS A 98 2.90 -7.34 -3.05
C LYS A 98 2.48 -6.01 -3.66
N CYS A 99 3.12 -4.92 -3.24
CA CYS A 99 3.01 -3.61 -3.86
C CYS A 99 4.24 -3.36 -4.75
N PRO A 100 4.11 -3.37 -6.08
CA PRO A 100 5.25 -3.14 -6.98
C PRO A 100 5.95 -1.81 -6.73
N SER A 101 5.19 -0.76 -6.48
CA SER A 101 5.69 0.60 -6.18
C SER A 101 6.19 0.79 -4.73
N LYS A 102 6.16 -0.24 -3.90
CA LYS A 102 6.67 -0.26 -2.51
C LYS A 102 6.02 0.78 -1.56
N VAL A 103 4.81 1.24 -1.86
CA VAL A 103 4.07 2.26 -1.09
C VAL A 103 3.21 1.64 0.01
N CYS A 104 2.51 0.54 -0.29
CA CYS A 104 1.55 -0.09 0.62
C CYS A 104 2.25 -0.85 1.74
N LYS A 105 2.26 -0.31 2.96
CA LYS A 105 3.02 -0.80 4.11
C LYS A 105 2.77 -2.28 4.44
N GLU A 106 1.52 -2.75 4.32
CA GLU A 106 1.18 -4.13 4.62
C GLU A 106 1.69 -5.13 3.58
N LEU A 107 2.06 -4.64 2.39
CA LEU A 107 2.50 -5.41 1.23
C LEU A 107 4.00 -5.25 0.93
N ILE A 108 4.77 -4.75 1.90
CA ILE A 108 6.22 -4.63 1.84
C ILE A 108 6.85 -5.12 3.14
N HIS A 109 8.14 -5.40 3.08
CA HIS A 109 8.97 -5.61 4.27
C HIS A 109 10.35 -4.98 4.06
N TYR A 110 11.05 -4.72 5.16
CA TYR A 110 12.41 -4.21 5.15
C TYR A 110 13.38 -5.36 5.35
N TRP A 111 14.40 -5.43 4.52
CA TRP A 111 15.43 -6.45 4.60
C TRP A 111 16.81 -5.81 4.68
N ILE A 112 17.70 -6.40 5.48
CA ILE A 112 19.08 -5.94 5.62
C ILE A 112 19.97 -6.90 4.86
N ASP A 113 20.70 -6.36 3.88
CA ASP A 113 21.66 -7.13 3.12
C ASP A 113 22.88 -7.51 4.00
N PRO A 114 23.11 -8.80 4.22
CA PRO A 114 24.20 -9.24 5.07
C PRO A 114 25.59 -8.96 4.46
N GLU A 115 25.71 -8.80 3.16
CA GLU A 115 26.97 -8.49 2.49
C GLU A 115 27.36 -7.01 2.62
N LEU A 116 26.37 -6.13 2.71
CA LEU A 116 26.58 -4.69 2.84
C LEU A 116 26.60 -4.22 4.31
N CYS A 117 25.89 -4.92 5.19
CA CYS A 117 25.74 -4.50 6.58
C CYS A 117 27.04 -4.65 7.37
N VAL A 118 27.56 -3.55 7.88
CA VAL A 118 28.80 -3.51 8.71
C VAL A 118 28.57 -3.56 10.22
N GLY A 119 27.33 -3.73 10.69
CA GLY A 119 27.01 -3.79 12.11
C GLY A 119 27.24 -2.47 12.87
N CYS A 120 26.87 -1.32 12.27
CA CYS A 120 27.07 0.02 12.84
C CYS A 120 26.08 0.40 13.96
N ARG A 121 25.00 -0.36 14.16
CA ARG A 121 23.94 -0.18 15.17
C ARG A 121 23.06 1.07 15.02
N VAL A 122 23.21 1.86 13.97
CA VAL A 122 22.39 3.06 13.78
C VAL A 122 20.90 2.71 13.63
N CYS A 123 20.57 1.77 12.76
CA CYS A 123 19.19 1.29 12.54
C CYS A 123 18.60 0.62 13.80
N LEU A 124 19.43 -0.11 14.56
CA LEU A 124 19.01 -0.77 15.81
C LEU A 124 18.58 0.28 16.86
N GLY A 125 19.38 1.35 17.04
CA GLY A 125 19.07 2.42 17.99
C GLY A 125 17.89 3.28 17.60
N SER A 126 17.55 3.33 16.30
CA SER A 126 16.47 4.17 15.76
C SER A 126 15.16 3.40 15.59
N CYS A 127 15.12 2.10 15.84
CA CYS A 127 13.92 1.28 15.65
C CYS A 127 12.93 1.46 16.82
N PRO A 128 11.76 2.12 16.62
CA PRO A 128 10.81 2.35 17.70
C PRO A 128 10.12 1.05 18.19
N GLY A 129 10.00 0.06 17.31
CA GLY A 129 9.40 -1.24 17.64
C GLY A 129 10.38 -2.26 18.21
N GLY A 130 11.68 -1.94 18.33
CA GLY A 130 12.69 -2.88 18.77
C GLY A 130 12.79 -4.15 17.89
N ALA A 131 12.41 -4.02 16.62
CA ALA A 131 12.34 -5.15 15.68
C ALA A 131 13.70 -5.56 15.11
N ILE A 132 14.77 -4.81 15.40
CA ILE A 132 16.10 -5.07 14.84
C ILE A 132 16.99 -5.68 15.91
N THR A 133 17.65 -6.77 15.57
CA THR A 133 18.63 -7.45 16.42
C THR A 133 20.00 -7.46 15.75
N GLY A 134 21.05 -7.51 16.53
CA GLY A 134 22.45 -7.52 16.07
C GLY A 134 23.38 -6.87 17.10
N ASP A 135 24.66 -6.86 16.83
CA ASP A 135 25.67 -6.23 17.69
C ASP A 135 26.74 -5.50 16.86
N VAL A 136 27.69 -4.86 17.51
CA VAL A 136 28.82 -4.17 16.87
C VAL A 136 29.59 -5.13 15.96
N LYS A 137 29.73 -4.76 14.69
CA LYS A 137 30.37 -5.58 13.64
C LYS A 137 29.68 -6.93 13.37
N VAL A 138 28.44 -7.07 13.80
CA VAL A 138 27.59 -8.22 13.49
C VAL A 138 26.43 -7.73 12.59
N VAL A 139 26.11 -8.49 11.57
CA VAL A 139 24.99 -8.19 10.66
C VAL A 139 23.70 -8.04 11.46
N HIS A 140 22.95 -6.99 11.19
CA HIS A 140 21.65 -6.79 11.82
C HIS A 140 20.57 -7.55 11.07
N VAL A 141 19.54 -7.98 11.79
CA VAL A 141 18.39 -8.71 11.24
C VAL A 141 17.10 -8.03 11.70
N ILE A 142 16.14 -7.89 10.80
CA ILE A 142 14.81 -7.36 11.11
C ILE A 142 13.85 -8.52 11.39
N ASN A 143 13.16 -8.47 12.51
CA ASN A 143 12.06 -9.38 12.82
C ASN A 143 10.74 -8.78 12.33
N ASP A 144 10.19 -9.33 11.25
CA ASP A 144 8.96 -8.82 10.63
C ASP A 144 7.74 -8.85 11.56
N ASN A 145 7.68 -9.78 12.51
CA ASN A 145 6.58 -9.85 13.46
C ASN A 145 6.55 -8.67 14.46
N LEU A 146 7.70 -8.03 14.69
CA LEU A 146 7.84 -6.87 15.57
C LEU A 146 7.95 -5.56 14.76
N CYS A 147 8.15 -5.66 13.44
CA CYS A 147 8.38 -4.52 12.59
C CYS A 147 7.07 -3.75 12.33
N THR A 148 7.05 -2.48 12.74
CA THR A 148 5.93 -1.55 12.48
C THR A 148 5.95 -0.97 11.07
N LYS A 149 6.88 -1.38 10.23
CA LYS A 149 7.04 -0.91 8.83
C LYS A 149 7.11 0.61 8.70
N CYS A 150 7.70 1.29 9.68
CA CYS A 150 7.78 2.75 9.76
C CYS A 150 8.84 3.37 8.82
N GLY A 151 9.77 2.58 8.26
CA GLY A 151 10.82 3.07 7.37
C GLY A 151 12.04 3.69 8.03
N MET A 152 12.02 3.96 9.34
CA MET A 152 13.12 4.65 10.05
C MET A 152 14.49 4.00 9.84
N CYS A 153 14.55 2.67 9.82
CA CYS A 153 15.80 1.95 9.59
C CYS A 153 16.38 2.25 8.20
N TYR A 154 15.53 2.33 7.18
CA TYR A 154 15.92 2.66 5.81
C TYR A 154 16.49 4.08 5.72
N GLU A 155 15.79 5.06 6.31
CA GLU A 155 16.20 6.47 6.29
C GLU A 155 17.51 6.75 7.03
N VAL A 156 17.78 6.04 8.15
CA VAL A 156 18.98 6.28 8.96
C VAL A 156 20.19 5.43 8.53
N CYS A 157 20.02 4.51 7.60
CA CYS A 157 21.15 3.73 7.09
C CYS A 157 22.13 4.66 6.38
N PRO A 158 23.43 4.65 6.76
CA PRO A 158 24.38 5.56 6.13
C PRO A 158 24.44 5.32 4.61
N PRO A 159 24.37 6.38 3.77
CA PRO A 159 24.36 6.24 2.30
C PRO A 159 25.56 5.53 1.69
N LYS A 160 26.65 5.43 2.45
CA LYS A 160 27.86 4.68 2.03
C LYS A 160 27.71 3.17 2.22
N ILE A 161 26.80 2.75 3.07
CA ILE A 161 26.54 1.33 3.39
C ILE A 161 25.33 0.87 2.59
N ASP A 162 24.23 1.63 2.65
CA ASP A 162 22.98 1.41 1.92
C ASP A 162 22.53 -0.07 1.92
N ALA A 163 22.54 -0.65 3.13
CA ALA A 163 22.33 -2.08 3.32
C ALA A 163 20.86 -2.45 3.55
N ILE A 164 19.93 -1.50 3.51
CA ILE A 164 18.52 -1.78 3.80
C ILE A 164 17.68 -1.60 2.55
N GLU A 165 16.99 -2.65 2.17
CA GLU A 165 16.11 -2.68 1.00
C GLU A 165 14.64 -2.79 1.40
N ILE A 166 13.76 -2.16 0.59
CA ILE A 166 12.32 -2.35 0.65
C ILE A 166 11.95 -3.45 -0.35
N ILE A 167 11.46 -4.58 0.14
CA ILE A 167 11.08 -5.72 -0.69
C ILE A 167 9.55 -5.80 -0.76
N PRO A 168 8.95 -5.84 -1.97
CA PRO A 168 7.53 -6.06 -2.12
C PRO A 168 7.17 -7.52 -1.85
N GLY A 169 6.04 -7.74 -1.16
CA GLY A 169 5.51 -9.07 -0.86
C GLY A 169 5.65 -9.47 0.61
N SER A 170 5.08 -10.63 0.93
CA SER A 170 5.07 -11.21 2.28
C SER A 170 6.19 -12.23 2.52
N SER A 171 6.99 -12.53 1.51
CA SER A 171 8.06 -13.53 1.63
C SER A 171 9.32 -12.91 2.21
N VAL A 172 9.60 -13.24 3.46
CA VAL A 172 10.90 -12.98 4.11
C VAL A 172 11.97 -13.76 3.36
N ARG A 173 13.00 -13.09 2.84
CA ARG A 173 14.23 -13.79 2.43
C ARG A 173 14.89 -14.31 3.71
N VAL A 174 14.76 -15.60 3.98
CA VAL A 174 15.49 -16.24 5.05
C VAL A 174 16.96 -16.31 4.62
N VAL A 175 17.84 -15.75 5.43
CA VAL A 175 19.30 -15.83 5.28
C VAL A 175 19.78 -17.21 5.69
#